data_1b25078d05224bd03d89fc776456315c
#
_entry.id   1b25078d05224bd03d89fc776456315c
#
_cell.length_a   1.000
_cell.length_b   1.000
_cell.length_c   1.000
_cell.angle_alpha   90.00
_cell.angle_beta   90.00
_cell.angle_gamma   90.00
#
_symmetry.space_group_name_H-M   'P 1'
#
loop_
_entity.id
_entity.type
_entity.pdbx_description
1 polymer ?
#
loop_
_entity_poly.entity_id
_entity_poly.type
_entity_poly.pdbx_seq_one_letter_code
_entity_poly.pdbx_strand_id
1 'polypeptide(L)'
;MPRKWISVLLLLQLSCHFSPGSCGKVLVWPTEYSHWINMKTILDALVHRGHEVTVLTSSASILVDPNKPTAIQFEIFPTSLTKDDFEDLFMQLISKWTYMPKDTFWDYFSLIQDLTLEYTDGIHTLCKDVVLNKKLMTKLQESRFDIILADAIGPCGELLAELFKIPFVYSLRAFAGYTIEKYSGGLPFSPSYVPVVLSELSDQMTFMERLKNMIYVLYFDFWFQTFSEKWDQLYSEALGRPTTLFELMQKAEIWFIRTYWDFEFPRPLLPHFVFVGGLHCKPAKPLPEVKLVLFVLLCIFSRNDSVFFIQKD
;
A
#
# COMPACT_ATOMS: atom_id res chain seq x y z
N MET A 1 -7.62 -55.54 -4.98
CA MET A 1 -6.31 -54.88 -5.12
C MET A 1 -5.39 -55.39 -4.02
N PRO A 2 -4.16 -55.83 -4.33
CA PRO A 2 -3.27 -56.35 -3.30
C PRO A 2 -2.88 -55.25 -2.33
N ARG A 3 -2.91 -55.55 -1.04
CA ARG A 3 -2.61 -54.64 0.11
C ARG A 3 -1.34 -53.77 -0.07
N LYS A 4 -0.37 -54.30 -0.85
CA LYS A 4 0.89 -53.62 -1.16
C LYS A 4 0.71 -52.33 -1.99
N TRP A 5 -0.26 -52.27 -2.89
CA TRP A 5 -0.53 -51.08 -3.72
C TRP A 5 -1.24 -49.97 -2.95
N ILE A 6 -2.05 -50.33 -1.96
CA ILE A 6 -2.70 -49.36 -1.06
C ILE A 6 -1.65 -48.67 -0.19
N SER A 7 -0.65 -49.40 0.29
CA SER A 7 0.45 -48.79 1.07
C SER A 7 1.33 -47.86 0.22
N VAL A 8 1.56 -48.20 -1.05
CA VAL A 8 2.34 -47.37 -1.98
C VAL A 8 1.54 -46.09 -2.34
N LEU A 9 0.23 -46.20 -2.57
CA LEU A 9 -0.63 -45.07 -2.81
C LEU A 9 -0.74 -44.13 -1.59
N LEU A 10 -0.84 -44.69 -0.38
CA LEU A 10 -0.80 -43.94 0.87
C LEU A 10 0.56 -43.23 1.10
N LEU A 11 1.66 -43.90 0.79
CA LEU A 11 3.00 -43.31 0.86
C LEU A 11 3.19 -42.17 -0.19
N LEU A 12 2.66 -42.36 -1.41
CA LEU A 12 2.65 -41.32 -2.44
C LEU A 12 1.77 -40.13 -2.05
N GLN A 13 0.60 -40.36 -1.47
CA GLN A 13 -0.23 -39.29 -0.95
C GLN A 13 0.41 -38.58 0.25
N LEU A 14 1.03 -39.30 1.18
CA LEU A 14 1.80 -38.73 2.27
C LEU A 14 3.01 -37.92 1.75
N SER A 15 3.76 -38.43 0.75
CA SER A 15 4.88 -37.66 0.18
C SER A 15 4.42 -36.40 -0.57
N CYS A 16 3.23 -36.37 -1.17
CA CYS A 16 2.65 -35.18 -1.75
C CYS A 16 2.19 -34.16 -0.67
N HIS A 17 1.82 -34.64 0.54
CA HIS A 17 1.49 -33.75 1.65
C HIS A 17 2.73 -33.28 2.45
N PHE A 18 3.85 -33.96 2.34
CA PHE A 18 5.14 -33.57 2.91
C PHE A 18 6.09 -33.00 1.85
N SER A 19 5.59 -32.35 0.81
CA SER A 19 6.44 -31.41 0.09
C SER A 19 6.91 -30.39 1.11
N PRO A 20 8.21 -30.29 1.45
CA PRO A 20 8.69 -29.17 2.23
C PRO A 20 8.28 -27.95 1.42
N GLY A 21 7.38 -27.13 1.97
CA GLY A 21 6.96 -25.92 1.32
C GLY A 21 8.23 -25.19 0.91
N SER A 22 8.46 -25.01 -0.39
CA SER A 22 9.67 -24.36 -0.86
C SER A 22 9.69 -22.97 -0.23
N CYS A 23 10.70 -22.69 0.60
CA CYS A 23 10.91 -21.36 1.16
C CYS A 23 11.15 -20.41 -0.01
N GLY A 24 10.20 -19.52 -0.28
CA GLY A 24 10.33 -18.52 -1.32
C GLY A 24 11.11 -17.31 -0.82
N LYS A 25 11.74 -16.60 -1.75
CA LYS A 25 12.47 -15.37 -1.52
C LYS A 25 11.63 -14.17 -1.93
N VAL A 26 11.31 -13.29 -0.99
CA VAL A 26 10.46 -12.13 -1.20
C VAL A 26 11.28 -10.85 -1.14
N LEU A 27 11.27 -10.09 -2.22
CA LEU A 27 11.77 -8.71 -2.21
C LEU A 27 10.62 -7.77 -1.86
N VAL A 28 10.89 -6.78 -1.01
CA VAL A 28 9.87 -5.84 -0.53
C VAL A 28 10.26 -4.43 -0.90
N TRP A 29 9.33 -3.72 -1.56
CA TRP A 29 9.39 -2.28 -1.79
C TRP A 29 8.37 -1.59 -0.88
N PRO A 30 8.79 -1.09 0.29
CA PRO A 30 7.90 -0.48 1.26
C PRO A 30 7.73 1.02 1.03
N THR A 31 6.72 1.59 1.68
CA THR A 31 6.62 3.01 2.00
C THR A 31 6.73 3.22 3.51
N GLU A 32 6.60 4.45 3.98
CA GLU A 32 6.87 4.82 5.37
C GLU A 32 5.61 4.77 6.28
N TYR A 33 5.78 5.08 7.55
CA TYR A 33 4.75 5.27 8.58
C TYR A 33 3.77 4.09 8.70
N SER A 34 2.48 4.36 8.67
CA SER A 34 1.45 3.34 8.86
C SER A 34 1.45 2.26 7.77
N HIS A 35 1.97 2.57 6.58
CA HIS A 35 2.14 1.61 5.50
C HIS A 35 3.19 0.57 5.88
N TRP A 36 4.37 1.01 6.33
CA TRP A 36 5.41 0.12 6.83
C TRP A 36 4.96 -0.73 8.01
N ILE A 37 4.36 -0.11 9.04
CA ILE A 37 3.91 -0.81 10.24
C ILE A 37 2.96 -1.95 9.92
N ASN A 38 2.03 -1.71 9.00
CA ASN A 38 1.07 -2.73 8.58
C ASN A 38 1.70 -3.79 7.68
N MET A 39 2.55 -3.38 6.72
CA MET A 39 3.27 -4.30 5.84
C MET A 39 4.16 -5.24 6.65
N LYS A 40 4.86 -4.71 7.65
CA LYS A 40 5.72 -5.51 8.52
C LYS A 40 5.00 -6.69 9.17
N THR A 41 3.71 -6.59 9.46
CA THR A 41 2.93 -7.71 9.98
C THR A 41 2.84 -8.87 8.98
N ILE A 42 2.72 -8.57 7.69
CA ILE A 42 2.74 -9.57 6.61
C ILE A 42 4.14 -10.20 6.53
N LEU A 43 5.19 -9.38 6.58
CA LEU A 43 6.57 -9.82 6.49
C LEU A 43 6.94 -10.76 7.66
N ASP A 44 6.55 -10.39 8.88
CA ASP A 44 6.77 -11.22 10.07
C ASP A 44 6.07 -12.60 9.92
N ALA A 45 4.86 -12.63 9.34
CA ALA A 45 4.15 -13.89 9.07
C ALA A 45 4.83 -14.73 7.98
N LEU A 46 5.40 -14.11 6.94
CA LEU A 46 6.17 -14.81 5.90
C LEU A 46 7.44 -15.42 6.47
N VAL A 47 8.20 -14.65 7.24
CA VAL A 47 9.40 -15.14 7.93
C VAL A 47 9.07 -16.28 8.88
N HIS A 48 7.98 -16.18 9.64
CA HIS A 48 7.54 -17.26 10.54
C HIS A 48 7.20 -18.56 9.82
N ARG A 49 6.79 -18.46 8.56
CA ARG A 49 6.52 -19.61 7.67
C ARG A 49 7.76 -20.12 6.94
N GLY A 50 8.92 -19.53 7.21
CA GLY A 50 10.21 -19.96 6.65
C GLY A 50 10.63 -19.27 5.36
N HIS A 51 9.90 -18.25 4.88
CA HIS A 51 10.30 -17.50 3.70
C HIS A 51 11.45 -16.52 4.01
N GLU A 52 12.36 -16.35 3.06
CA GLU A 52 13.40 -15.33 3.12
C GLU A 52 12.81 -13.97 2.67
N VAL A 53 12.87 -12.97 3.53
CA VAL A 53 12.30 -11.64 3.25
C VAL A 53 13.43 -10.61 3.25
N THR A 54 13.58 -9.91 2.13
CA THR A 54 14.54 -8.81 1.99
C THR A 54 13.79 -7.51 1.70
N VAL A 55 13.97 -6.52 2.55
CA VAL A 55 13.37 -5.19 2.42
C VAL A 55 14.39 -4.24 1.79
N LEU A 56 14.03 -3.68 0.66
CA LEU A 56 14.82 -2.66 -0.03
C LEU A 56 14.45 -1.30 0.54
N THR A 57 15.37 -0.65 1.22
CA THR A 57 15.12 0.60 1.93
C THR A 57 16.19 1.65 1.63
N SER A 58 15.81 2.92 1.65
CA SER A 58 16.74 4.01 1.43
C SER A 58 17.54 4.34 2.69
N SER A 59 18.70 4.99 2.52
CA SER A 59 19.44 5.58 3.63
C SER A 59 18.69 6.73 4.34
N ALA A 60 17.64 7.26 3.72
CA ALA A 60 16.76 8.32 4.24
C ALA A 60 15.50 7.78 4.93
N SER A 61 15.34 6.47 5.07
CA SER A 61 14.14 5.90 5.69
C SER A 61 13.96 6.37 7.13
N ILE A 62 12.70 6.65 7.50
CA ILE A 62 12.33 7.21 8.80
C ILE A 62 12.07 6.10 9.82
N LEU A 63 11.24 5.12 9.47
CA LEU A 63 10.77 4.07 10.37
C LEU A 63 11.36 2.69 10.10
N VAL A 64 11.89 2.46 8.90
CA VAL A 64 12.54 1.20 8.58
C VAL A 64 13.96 1.23 9.18
N ASP A 65 14.13 0.58 10.33
CA ASP A 65 15.39 0.53 11.03
C ASP A 65 16.08 -0.82 10.83
N PRO A 66 17.11 -0.87 9.99
CA PRO A 66 17.85 -2.10 9.70
C PRO A 66 18.64 -2.67 10.89
N ASN A 67 18.88 -1.84 11.92
CA ASN A 67 19.66 -2.24 13.09
C ASN A 67 18.83 -2.97 14.15
N LYS A 68 17.51 -2.93 14.04
CA LYS A 68 16.66 -3.71 14.94
C LYS A 68 16.80 -5.20 14.69
N PRO A 69 17.04 -6.01 15.74
CA PRO A 69 17.14 -7.45 15.58
C PRO A 69 15.82 -8.02 15.04
N THR A 70 15.89 -8.59 13.86
CA THR A 70 14.77 -9.22 13.16
C THR A 70 15.31 -10.29 12.21
N ALA A 71 14.49 -11.25 11.85
CA ALA A 71 14.83 -12.22 10.81
C ALA A 71 14.59 -11.68 9.38
N ILE A 72 14.06 -10.46 9.25
CA ILE A 72 13.94 -9.74 7.99
C ILE A 72 15.32 -9.20 7.61
N GLN A 73 15.75 -9.44 6.38
CA GLN A 73 16.97 -8.85 5.83
C GLN A 73 16.70 -7.45 5.27
N PHE A 74 17.68 -6.57 5.33
CA PHE A 74 17.58 -5.22 4.77
C PHE A 74 18.68 -4.98 3.76
N GLU A 75 18.29 -4.49 2.62
CA GLU A 75 19.21 -3.97 1.60
C GLU A 75 19.05 -2.46 1.54
N ILE A 76 20.11 -1.74 1.96
CA ILE A 76 20.09 -0.29 2.09
C ILE A 76 20.73 0.30 0.84
N PHE A 77 20.04 1.20 0.15
CA PHE A 77 20.59 1.96 -0.95
C PHE A 77 20.80 3.43 -0.59
N PRO A 78 21.88 4.04 -1.09
CA PRO A 78 22.12 5.47 -0.91
C PRO A 78 21.12 6.27 -1.75
N THR A 79 20.68 7.40 -1.21
CA THR A 79 19.87 8.39 -1.91
C THR A 79 20.42 9.79 -1.66
N SER A 80 20.08 10.73 -2.55
CA SER A 80 20.41 12.14 -2.40
C SER A 80 19.56 12.84 -1.31
N LEU A 81 18.44 12.24 -0.93
CA LEU A 81 17.58 12.73 0.14
C LEU A 81 18.21 12.43 1.50
N THR A 82 18.12 13.37 2.42
CA THR A 82 18.41 13.12 3.84
C THR A 82 17.17 12.63 4.57
N LYS A 83 17.35 12.06 5.76
CA LYS A 83 16.24 11.67 6.61
C LYS A 83 15.38 12.88 6.99
N ASP A 84 16.01 14.01 7.29
CA ASP A 84 15.33 15.24 7.67
C ASP A 84 14.49 15.79 6.50
N ASP A 85 15.04 15.78 5.26
CA ASP A 85 14.27 16.17 4.06
C ASP A 85 13.01 15.31 3.89
N PHE A 86 13.11 14.02 4.20
CA PHE A 86 12.01 13.09 4.05
C PHE A 86 10.97 13.23 5.17
N GLU A 87 11.42 13.49 6.41
CA GLU A 87 10.53 13.85 7.53
C GLU A 87 9.80 15.16 7.26
N ASP A 88 10.50 16.19 6.78
CA ASP A 88 9.93 17.48 6.43
C ASP A 88 8.88 17.37 5.32
N LEU A 89 9.13 16.56 4.31
CA LEU A 89 8.15 16.25 3.26
C LEU A 89 6.83 15.75 3.88
N PHE A 90 6.90 14.74 4.74
CA PHE A 90 5.70 14.19 5.39
C PHE A 90 5.01 15.20 6.31
N MET A 91 5.78 15.98 7.06
CA MET A 91 5.20 17.01 7.93
C MET A 91 4.49 18.11 7.13
N GLN A 92 5.05 18.51 5.99
CA GLN A 92 4.41 19.45 5.08
C GLN A 92 3.11 18.88 4.49
N LEU A 93 3.11 17.62 4.05
CA LEU A 93 1.92 16.95 3.54
C LEU A 93 0.80 16.91 4.60
N ILE A 94 1.13 16.54 5.83
CA ILE A 94 0.17 16.51 6.95
C ILE A 94 -0.35 17.92 7.27
N SER A 95 0.54 18.91 7.30
CA SER A 95 0.19 20.30 7.57
C SER A 95 -0.75 20.86 6.49
N LYS A 96 -0.40 20.67 5.22
CA LYS A 96 -1.24 21.08 4.09
C LYS A 96 -2.62 20.43 4.16
N TRP A 97 -2.66 19.11 4.36
CA TRP A 97 -3.92 18.39 4.49
C TRP A 97 -4.79 18.92 5.64
N THR A 98 -4.17 19.25 6.77
CA THR A 98 -4.88 19.65 7.99
C THR A 98 -5.38 21.08 7.93
N TYR A 99 -4.58 22.02 7.40
CA TYR A 99 -4.82 23.45 7.57
C TYR A 99 -5.15 24.21 6.29
N MET A 100 -4.93 23.62 5.09
CA MET A 100 -5.32 24.32 3.86
C MET A 100 -6.84 24.32 3.69
N PRO A 101 -7.41 25.44 3.22
CA PRO A 101 -8.84 25.54 2.97
C PRO A 101 -9.29 24.54 1.89
N LYS A 102 -10.48 23.98 2.06
CA LYS A 102 -11.13 23.03 1.15
C LYS A 102 -12.53 23.50 0.77
N ASP A 103 -12.78 24.80 0.94
CA ASP A 103 -14.13 25.37 0.87
C ASP A 103 -14.64 25.42 -0.57
N THR A 104 -13.74 25.59 -1.52
CA THR A 104 -14.09 25.62 -2.92
C THR A 104 -13.59 24.36 -3.65
N PHE A 105 -14.22 24.09 -4.78
CA PHE A 105 -13.80 23.06 -5.71
C PHE A 105 -12.33 23.20 -6.14
N TRP A 106 -11.87 24.42 -6.37
CA TRP A 106 -10.50 24.70 -6.81
C TRP A 106 -9.48 24.49 -5.68
N ASP A 107 -9.83 24.87 -4.46
CA ASP A 107 -8.97 24.64 -3.29
C ASP A 107 -8.74 23.15 -3.07
N TYR A 108 -9.79 22.35 -3.19
CA TYR A 108 -9.71 20.90 -3.09
C TYR A 108 -8.78 20.31 -4.17
N PHE A 109 -8.96 20.71 -5.42
CA PHE A 109 -8.12 20.18 -6.51
C PHE A 109 -6.67 20.59 -6.37
N SER A 110 -6.41 21.87 -6.11
CA SER A 110 -5.05 22.38 -5.90
C SER A 110 -4.37 21.59 -4.77
N LEU A 111 -5.06 21.40 -3.65
CA LEU A 111 -4.55 20.64 -2.52
C LEU A 111 -4.18 19.21 -2.90
N ILE A 112 -5.08 18.47 -3.55
CA ILE A 112 -4.81 17.07 -3.95
C ILE A 112 -3.68 16.99 -4.95
N GLN A 113 -3.60 17.92 -5.91
CA GLN A 113 -2.50 17.97 -6.87
C GLN A 113 -1.17 18.21 -6.17
N ASP A 114 -1.08 19.22 -5.32
CA ASP A 114 0.14 19.58 -4.60
C ASP A 114 0.64 18.42 -3.73
N LEU A 115 -0.27 17.82 -2.94
CA LEU A 115 0.06 16.67 -2.09
C LEU A 115 0.57 15.49 -2.90
N THR A 116 -0.08 15.19 -4.02
CA THR A 116 0.30 14.04 -4.85
C THR A 116 1.64 14.30 -5.54
N LEU A 117 1.85 15.48 -6.11
CA LEU A 117 3.10 15.82 -6.80
C LEU A 117 4.30 15.81 -5.84
N GLU A 118 4.19 16.46 -4.69
CA GLU A 118 5.27 16.52 -3.71
C GLU A 118 5.65 15.13 -3.21
N TYR A 119 4.65 14.31 -2.85
CA TYR A 119 4.90 12.94 -2.41
C TYR A 119 5.58 12.10 -3.49
N THR A 120 5.03 12.13 -4.70
CA THR A 120 5.54 11.29 -5.80
C THR A 120 6.89 11.73 -6.30
N ASP A 121 7.27 13.00 -6.19
CA ASP A 121 8.61 13.47 -6.52
C ASP A 121 9.67 12.89 -5.59
N GLY A 122 9.39 12.79 -4.30
CA GLY A 122 10.24 12.09 -3.35
C GLY A 122 10.40 10.61 -3.70
N ILE A 123 9.30 9.91 -3.94
CA ILE A 123 9.33 8.48 -4.30
C ILE A 123 10.00 8.25 -5.65
N HIS A 124 9.76 9.12 -6.64
CA HIS A 124 10.42 9.05 -7.94
C HIS A 124 11.95 9.15 -7.81
N THR A 125 12.45 10.03 -6.94
CA THR A 125 13.89 10.15 -6.65
C THR A 125 14.41 8.84 -6.06
N LEU A 126 13.74 8.25 -5.08
CA LEU A 126 14.14 6.95 -4.51
C LEU A 126 14.16 5.84 -5.57
N CYS A 127 13.14 5.77 -6.42
CA CYS A 127 13.08 4.78 -7.50
C CYS A 127 14.24 4.93 -8.48
N LYS A 128 14.51 6.17 -8.89
CA LYS A 128 15.62 6.49 -9.78
C LYS A 128 16.96 6.09 -9.18
N ASP A 129 17.18 6.37 -7.90
CA ASP A 129 18.41 6.01 -7.19
C ASP A 129 18.65 4.49 -7.15
N VAL A 130 17.57 3.70 -7.05
CA VAL A 130 17.65 2.24 -7.10
C VAL A 130 17.98 1.76 -8.51
N VAL A 131 17.16 2.13 -9.51
CA VAL A 131 17.29 1.55 -10.87
C VAL A 131 18.54 1.98 -11.59
N LEU A 132 19.10 3.15 -11.28
CA LEU A 132 20.37 3.61 -11.83
C LEU A 132 21.60 3.04 -11.08
N ASN A 133 21.42 2.45 -9.91
CA ASN A 133 22.51 1.82 -9.16
C ASN A 133 22.82 0.42 -9.71
N LYS A 134 23.66 0.36 -10.73
CA LYS A 134 24.03 -0.89 -11.41
C LYS A 134 24.51 -1.99 -10.45
N LYS A 135 25.32 -1.61 -9.44
CA LYS A 135 25.85 -2.58 -8.45
C LYS A 135 24.73 -3.19 -7.63
N LEU A 136 23.81 -2.37 -7.16
CA LEU A 136 22.63 -2.81 -6.41
C LEU A 136 21.74 -3.71 -7.28
N MET A 137 21.43 -3.26 -8.52
CA MET A 137 20.58 -4.01 -9.43
C MET A 137 21.15 -5.40 -9.75
N THR A 138 22.47 -5.49 -9.99
CA THR A 138 23.16 -6.78 -10.21
C THR A 138 23.03 -7.66 -8.97
N LYS A 139 23.27 -7.13 -7.76
CA LYS A 139 23.16 -7.87 -6.50
C LYS A 139 21.73 -8.41 -6.30
N LEU A 140 20.71 -7.57 -6.52
CA LEU A 140 19.30 -7.96 -6.38
C LEU A 140 18.92 -9.05 -7.40
N GLN A 141 19.39 -8.94 -8.63
CA GLN A 141 19.15 -9.95 -9.68
C GLN A 141 19.82 -11.28 -9.36
N GLU A 142 21.04 -11.26 -8.85
CA GLU A 142 21.77 -12.47 -8.40
C GLU A 142 21.11 -13.16 -7.20
N SER A 143 20.39 -12.40 -6.36
CA SER A 143 19.67 -12.94 -5.20
C SER A 143 18.49 -13.84 -5.58
N ARG A 144 18.01 -13.79 -6.84
CA ARG A 144 16.95 -14.63 -7.40
C ARG A 144 15.69 -14.67 -6.53
N PHE A 145 15.07 -13.52 -6.37
CA PHE A 145 13.77 -13.41 -5.71
C PHE A 145 12.67 -14.09 -6.53
N ASP A 146 11.68 -14.65 -5.84
CA ASP A 146 10.53 -15.32 -6.47
C ASP A 146 9.36 -14.35 -6.71
N ILE A 147 9.25 -13.32 -5.88
CA ILE A 147 8.14 -12.37 -5.92
C ILE A 147 8.53 -11.03 -5.29
N ILE A 148 7.89 -9.96 -5.74
CA ILE A 148 7.96 -8.65 -5.08
C ILE A 148 6.64 -8.36 -4.36
N LEU A 149 6.74 -7.94 -3.10
CA LEU A 149 5.64 -7.31 -2.36
C LEU A 149 5.90 -5.80 -2.31
N ALA A 150 5.04 -5.03 -2.95
CA ALA A 150 5.17 -3.58 -3.03
C ALA A 150 4.00 -2.85 -2.40
N ASP A 151 4.21 -1.62 -1.99
CA ASP A 151 3.12 -0.70 -1.64
C ASP A 151 2.74 0.12 -2.87
N ALA A 152 1.49 0.07 -3.27
CA ALA A 152 1.02 0.72 -4.50
C ALA A 152 1.02 2.26 -4.45
N ILE A 153 1.14 2.86 -3.26
CA ILE A 153 1.26 4.32 -3.11
C ILE A 153 2.66 4.80 -3.48
N GLY A 154 3.66 3.94 -3.36
CA GLY A 154 5.04 4.23 -3.76
C GLY A 154 5.43 3.46 -5.01
N PRO A 155 5.15 3.95 -6.23
CA PRO A 155 5.58 3.28 -7.46
C PRO A 155 7.08 2.97 -7.47
N CYS A 156 7.47 1.90 -8.06
CA CYS A 156 8.78 1.33 -8.39
C CYS A 156 8.81 -0.20 -8.30
N GLY A 157 8.03 -0.79 -7.38
CA GLY A 157 8.00 -2.25 -7.19
C GLY A 157 7.65 -3.00 -8.46
N GLU A 158 6.72 -2.49 -9.26
CA GLU A 158 6.31 -3.02 -10.56
C GLU A 158 7.42 -2.88 -11.63
N LEU A 159 8.19 -1.79 -11.58
CA LEU A 159 9.35 -1.62 -12.46
C LEU A 159 10.46 -2.62 -12.12
N LEU A 160 10.75 -2.81 -10.83
CA LEU A 160 11.71 -3.83 -10.38
C LEU A 160 11.25 -5.24 -10.78
N ALA A 161 9.96 -5.54 -10.66
CA ALA A 161 9.39 -6.81 -11.07
C ALA A 161 9.58 -7.07 -12.57
N GLU A 162 9.33 -6.07 -13.41
CA GLU A 162 9.55 -6.15 -14.86
C GLU A 162 11.04 -6.33 -15.21
N LEU A 163 11.95 -5.61 -14.53
CA LEU A 163 13.39 -5.72 -14.74
C LEU A 163 13.93 -7.09 -14.32
N PHE A 164 13.41 -7.67 -13.23
CA PHE A 164 13.83 -8.99 -12.76
C PHE A 164 13.03 -10.13 -13.39
N LYS A 165 11.95 -9.85 -14.11
CA LYS A 165 11.02 -10.82 -14.73
C LYS A 165 10.42 -11.78 -13.71
N ILE A 166 9.97 -11.24 -12.60
CA ILE A 166 9.28 -11.97 -11.52
C ILE A 166 7.91 -11.35 -11.25
N PRO A 167 6.95 -12.14 -10.73
CA PRO A 167 5.64 -11.62 -10.38
C PRO A 167 5.72 -10.64 -9.20
N PHE A 168 4.68 -9.81 -9.07
CA PHE A 168 4.55 -8.93 -7.91
C PHE A 168 3.11 -8.82 -7.44
N VAL A 169 2.98 -8.44 -6.17
CA VAL A 169 1.70 -8.19 -5.52
C VAL A 169 1.75 -6.84 -4.80
N TYR A 170 0.61 -6.18 -4.73
CA TYR A 170 0.48 -4.94 -4.00
C TYR A 170 -0.14 -5.14 -2.63
N SER A 171 0.32 -4.35 -1.65
CA SER A 171 -0.31 -4.15 -0.37
C SER A 171 -0.73 -2.69 -0.25
N LEU A 172 -2.01 -2.43 -0.05
CA LEU A 172 -2.58 -1.10 0.02
C LEU A 172 -3.43 -0.96 1.28
N ARG A 173 -3.37 0.20 1.96
CA ARG A 173 -4.12 0.43 3.20
C ARG A 173 -5.62 0.52 2.97
N ALA A 174 -6.02 1.28 1.97
CA ALA A 174 -7.37 1.51 1.50
C ALA A 174 -7.34 1.57 -0.02
N PHE A 175 -8.45 1.74 -0.67
CA PHE A 175 -8.44 1.98 -2.11
C PHE A 175 -7.66 3.26 -2.44
N ALA A 176 -6.80 3.18 -3.44
CA ALA A 176 -5.92 4.29 -3.85
C ALA A 176 -6.69 5.45 -4.50
N GLY A 177 -7.91 5.18 -4.90
CA GLY A 177 -8.76 6.13 -5.59
C GLY A 177 -9.04 5.73 -7.02
N TYR A 178 -10.11 6.33 -7.51
CA TYR A 178 -10.73 5.98 -8.77
C TYR A 178 -9.77 5.85 -9.95
N THR A 179 -8.87 6.81 -10.12
CA THR A 179 -8.02 6.85 -11.31
C THR A 179 -6.99 5.73 -11.32
N ILE A 180 -6.33 5.48 -10.17
CA ILE A 180 -5.37 4.39 -10.03
C ILE A 180 -6.08 3.05 -10.22
N GLU A 181 -7.24 2.85 -9.60
CA GLU A 181 -8.01 1.61 -9.71
C GLU A 181 -8.49 1.35 -11.13
N LYS A 182 -8.92 2.39 -11.85
CA LYS A 182 -9.37 2.28 -13.23
C LYS A 182 -8.23 1.93 -14.20
N TYR A 183 -7.13 2.67 -14.13
CA TYR A 183 -6.05 2.54 -15.11
C TYR A 183 -5.06 1.43 -14.77
N SER A 184 -4.84 1.12 -13.50
CA SER A 184 -3.92 0.05 -13.09
C SER A 184 -4.61 -1.24 -12.68
N GLY A 185 -5.83 -1.18 -12.19
CA GLY A 185 -6.58 -2.37 -11.75
C GLY A 185 -7.67 -2.81 -12.72
N GLY A 186 -7.98 -1.99 -13.74
CA GLY A 186 -9.07 -2.26 -14.67
C GLY A 186 -10.47 -2.23 -14.03
N LEU A 187 -10.61 -1.63 -12.84
CA LEU A 187 -11.88 -1.61 -12.12
C LEU A 187 -12.88 -0.67 -12.80
N PRO A 188 -14.11 -1.13 -13.03
CA PRO A 188 -15.18 -0.25 -13.49
C PRO A 188 -15.55 0.73 -12.38
N PHE A 189 -15.73 1.98 -12.76
CA PHE A 189 -16.12 3.03 -11.82
C PHE A 189 -17.52 3.54 -12.13
N SER A 190 -18.35 3.65 -11.08
CA SER A 190 -19.71 4.17 -11.18
C SER A 190 -19.84 5.47 -10.41
N PRO A 191 -19.66 6.64 -11.05
CA PRO A 191 -19.67 7.94 -10.36
C PRO A 191 -21.01 8.31 -9.74
N SER A 192 -22.05 7.56 -10.04
CA SER A 192 -23.41 7.78 -9.50
C SER A 192 -23.56 7.38 -8.04
N TYR A 193 -22.69 6.50 -7.52
CA TYR A 193 -22.74 6.02 -6.13
C TYR A 193 -21.35 5.73 -5.52
N VAL A 194 -20.29 5.70 -6.31
CA VAL A 194 -18.93 5.60 -5.79
C VAL A 194 -18.33 7.00 -5.70
N PRO A 195 -18.11 7.55 -4.51
CA PRO A 195 -17.51 8.87 -4.37
C PRO A 195 -16.02 8.84 -4.75
N VAL A 196 -15.54 9.94 -5.33
CA VAL A 196 -14.11 10.14 -5.52
C VAL A 196 -13.44 10.22 -4.15
N VAL A 197 -12.31 9.54 -3.99
CA VAL A 197 -11.56 9.52 -2.73
C VAL A 197 -11.20 10.93 -2.29
N LEU A 198 -11.37 11.20 -0.99
CA LEU A 198 -11.12 12.50 -0.36
C LEU A 198 -12.07 13.63 -0.80
N SER A 199 -13.14 13.33 -1.53
CA SER A 199 -14.11 14.33 -2.00
C SER A 199 -15.12 14.77 -0.93
N GLU A 200 -15.11 14.16 0.25
CA GLU A 200 -16.09 14.36 1.32
C GLU A 200 -17.54 14.01 0.92
N LEU A 201 -17.72 13.35 -0.23
CA LEU A 201 -19.01 12.80 -0.67
C LEU A 201 -19.22 11.39 -0.09
N SER A 202 -20.49 11.00 0.00
CA SER A 202 -20.89 9.63 0.40
C SER A 202 -21.49 8.88 -0.79
N ASP A 203 -21.79 7.59 -0.59
CA ASP A 203 -22.49 6.76 -1.57
C ASP A 203 -23.99 7.17 -1.73
N GLN A 204 -24.53 7.91 -0.77
CA GLN A 204 -25.90 8.44 -0.80
C GLN A 204 -25.90 9.90 -1.29
N MET A 205 -25.56 10.10 -2.55
CA MET A 205 -25.48 11.43 -3.16
C MET A 205 -26.82 11.94 -3.68
N THR A 206 -27.08 13.21 -3.44
CA THR A 206 -28.12 14.01 -4.15
C THR A 206 -27.77 14.16 -5.63
N PHE A 207 -28.68 14.67 -6.42
CA PHE A 207 -28.39 14.94 -7.85
C PHE A 207 -27.19 15.89 -8.03
N MET A 208 -27.11 16.95 -7.24
CA MET A 208 -26.00 17.92 -7.34
C MET A 208 -24.66 17.33 -6.90
N GLU A 209 -24.65 16.50 -5.88
CA GLU A 209 -23.46 15.81 -5.44
C GLU A 209 -22.98 14.76 -6.46
N ARG A 210 -23.89 14.06 -7.14
CA ARG A 210 -23.54 13.18 -8.28
C ARG A 210 -22.94 13.95 -9.43
N LEU A 211 -23.48 15.13 -9.74
CA LEU A 211 -22.90 16.02 -10.77
C LEU A 211 -21.51 16.49 -10.34
N LYS A 212 -21.33 16.90 -9.08
CA LYS A 212 -20.04 17.27 -8.51
C LYS A 212 -19.06 16.10 -8.59
N ASN A 213 -19.47 14.89 -8.20
CA ASN A 213 -18.64 13.70 -8.28
C ASN A 213 -18.20 13.37 -9.71
N MET A 214 -19.11 13.51 -10.68
CA MET A 214 -18.79 13.33 -12.11
C MET A 214 -17.72 14.34 -12.59
N ILE A 215 -17.83 15.61 -12.17
CA ILE A 215 -16.83 16.63 -12.52
C ILE A 215 -15.47 16.27 -11.90
N TYR A 216 -15.44 15.80 -10.65
CA TYR A 216 -14.22 15.30 -10.02
C TYR A 216 -13.58 14.16 -10.82
N VAL A 217 -14.39 13.20 -11.25
CA VAL A 217 -13.92 12.07 -12.07
C VAL A 217 -13.27 12.55 -13.37
N LEU A 218 -13.96 13.41 -14.12
CA LEU A 218 -13.44 13.92 -15.39
C LEU A 218 -12.15 14.73 -15.21
N TYR A 219 -12.10 15.52 -14.16
CA TYR A 219 -10.91 16.30 -13.83
C TYR A 219 -9.72 15.41 -13.49
N PHE A 220 -9.88 14.44 -12.61
CA PHE A 220 -8.81 13.54 -12.24
C PHE A 220 -8.37 12.64 -13.39
N ASP A 221 -9.29 12.18 -14.24
CA ASP A 221 -8.94 11.43 -15.45
C ASP A 221 -8.01 12.24 -16.36
N PHE A 222 -8.31 13.52 -16.55
CA PHE A 222 -7.46 14.42 -17.33
C PHE A 222 -6.11 14.67 -16.67
N TRP A 223 -6.12 14.99 -15.38
CA TRP A 223 -4.90 15.34 -14.66
C TRP A 223 -3.93 14.16 -14.51
N PHE A 224 -4.42 12.96 -14.25
CA PHE A 224 -3.57 11.79 -14.10
C PHE A 224 -2.86 11.38 -15.39
N GLN A 225 -3.38 11.72 -16.56
CA GLN A 225 -2.68 11.53 -17.81
C GLN A 225 -1.39 12.36 -17.87
N THR A 226 -1.42 13.58 -17.35
CA THR A 226 -0.23 14.45 -17.27
C THR A 226 0.69 14.04 -16.10
N PHE A 227 0.11 13.60 -15.00
CA PHE A 227 0.83 13.16 -13.81
C PHE A 227 1.75 11.96 -14.09
N SER A 228 1.35 11.01 -14.91
CA SER A 228 2.13 9.81 -15.17
C SER A 228 3.35 10.04 -16.07
N GLU A 229 3.44 11.13 -16.81
CA GLU A 229 4.51 11.38 -17.82
C GLU A 229 5.93 11.22 -17.25
N LYS A 230 6.16 11.74 -16.04
CA LYS A 230 7.47 11.66 -15.36
C LYS A 230 7.85 10.22 -15.03
N TRP A 231 6.88 9.41 -14.63
CA TRP A 231 7.05 7.99 -14.36
C TRP A 231 7.23 7.20 -15.65
N ASP A 232 6.46 7.50 -16.68
CA ASP A 232 6.52 6.86 -17.98
C ASP A 232 7.91 7.09 -18.64
N GLN A 233 8.47 8.28 -18.46
CA GLN A 233 9.83 8.57 -18.89
C GLN A 233 10.85 7.68 -18.16
N LEU A 234 10.85 7.66 -16.82
CA LEU A 234 11.79 6.83 -16.04
C LEU A 234 11.65 5.35 -16.40
N TYR A 235 10.43 4.85 -16.55
CA TYR A 235 10.16 3.45 -16.87
C TYR A 235 10.63 3.08 -18.27
N SER A 236 10.38 3.97 -19.23
CA SER A 236 10.86 3.79 -20.62
C SER A 236 12.37 3.81 -20.71
N GLU A 237 13.05 4.71 -19.97
CA GLU A 237 14.51 4.77 -19.90
C GLU A 237 15.10 3.50 -19.25
N ALA A 238 14.53 3.04 -18.14
CA ALA A 238 15.03 1.86 -17.41
C ALA A 238 14.84 0.56 -18.20
N LEU A 239 13.75 0.43 -18.96
CA LEU A 239 13.42 -0.77 -19.74
C LEU A 239 13.92 -0.72 -21.19
N GLY A 240 14.35 0.44 -21.68
CA GLY A 240 14.81 0.65 -23.07
C GLY A 240 13.70 0.51 -24.11
N ARG A 241 12.44 0.65 -23.71
CA ARG A 241 11.24 0.61 -24.55
C ARG A 241 10.14 1.51 -24.01
N PRO A 242 9.27 2.07 -24.88
CA PRO A 242 8.10 2.83 -24.40
C PRO A 242 7.28 1.98 -23.40
N THR A 243 7.08 2.52 -22.20
CA THR A 243 6.38 1.83 -21.12
C THR A 243 5.73 2.87 -20.23
N THR A 244 4.49 2.64 -19.81
CA THR A 244 3.79 3.53 -18.89
C THR A 244 3.72 2.92 -17.49
N LEU A 245 3.61 3.79 -16.48
CA LEU A 245 3.38 3.39 -15.09
C LEU A 245 2.16 2.43 -14.99
N PHE A 246 1.05 2.84 -15.57
CA PHE A 246 -0.20 2.07 -15.48
C PHE A 246 -0.12 0.72 -16.21
N GLU A 247 0.60 0.63 -17.33
CA GLU A 247 0.86 -0.64 -18.03
C GLU A 247 1.53 -1.66 -17.09
N LEU A 248 2.51 -1.22 -16.31
CA LEU A 248 3.18 -2.12 -15.37
C LEU A 248 2.31 -2.43 -14.15
N MET A 249 1.62 -1.45 -13.58
CA MET A 249 0.74 -1.68 -12.44
C MET A 249 -0.38 -2.69 -12.75
N GLN A 250 -0.85 -2.75 -13.99
CA GLN A 250 -1.86 -3.73 -14.45
C GLN A 250 -1.38 -5.18 -14.36
N LYS A 251 -0.08 -5.43 -14.30
CA LYS A 251 0.51 -6.76 -14.20
C LYS A 251 0.53 -7.31 -12.79
N ALA A 252 0.03 -6.59 -11.80
CA ALA A 252 -0.05 -7.06 -10.44
C ALA A 252 -0.94 -8.31 -10.33
N GLU A 253 -0.38 -9.40 -9.78
CA GLU A 253 -1.10 -10.65 -9.60
C GLU A 253 -2.25 -10.51 -8.59
N ILE A 254 -2.01 -9.78 -7.49
CA ILE A 254 -2.99 -9.56 -6.43
C ILE A 254 -2.80 -8.16 -5.84
N TRP A 255 -3.92 -7.54 -5.51
CA TRP A 255 -4.00 -6.32 -4.71
C TRP A 255 -4.55 -6.66 -3.34
N PHE A 256 -3.71 -6.68 -2.31
CA PHE A 256 -4.13 -6.84 -0.92
C PHE A 256 -4.61 -5.51 -0.37
N ILE A 257 -5.91 -5.36 -0.17
CA ILE A 257 -6.52 -4.16 0.39
C ILE A 257 -6.72 -4.37 1.88
N ARG A 258 -5.99 -3.63 2.71
CA ARG A 258 -5.95 -3.78 4.18
C ARG A 258 -7.11 -3.05 4.89
N THR A 259 -8.28 -3.12 4.31
CA THR A 259 -9.56 -2.66 4.85
C THR A 259 -10.59 -3.77 4.73
N TYR A 260 -11.83 -3.47 5.00
CA TYR A 260 -12.93 -4.42 4.91
C TYR A 260 -14.18 -3.74 4.36
N TRP A 261 -15.15 -4.52 3.91
CA TRP A 261 -16.38 -4.05 3.28
C TRP A 261 -17.14 -3.01 4.11
N ASP A 262 -17.09 -3.13 5.45
CA ASP A 262 -17.80 -2.26 6.39
C ASP A 262 -17.23 -0.83 6.46
N PHE A 263 -16.00 -0.64 5.95
CA PHE A 263 -15.27 0.64 6.00
C PHE A 263 -15.10 1.28 4.63
N GLU A 264 -15.55 0.61 3.57
CA GLU A 264 -15.41 1.11 2.21
C GLU A 264 -16.78 1.39 1.61
N PHE A 265 -16.88 2.42 0.79
CA PHE A 265 -18.08 2.63 0.00
C PHE A 265 -18.26 1.49 -1.01
N PRO A 266 -19.51 1.05 -1.26
CA PRO A 266 -19.80 0.00 -2.24
C PRO A 266 -19.20 0.33 -3.59
N ARG A 267 -18.43 -0.58 -4.17
CA ARG A 267 -17.81 -0.45 -5.48
C ARG A 267 -17.65 -1.79 -6.17
N PRO A 268 -17.62 -1.84 -7.51
CA PRO A 268 -17.26 -3.06 -8.22
C PRO A 268 -15.82 -3.46 -7.92
N LEU A 269 -15.57 -4.77 -7.81
CA LEU A 269 -14.25 -5.34 -7.59
C LEU A 269 -13.99 -6.47 -8.59
N LEU A 270 -12.72 -6.64 -8.96
CA LEU A 270 -12.26 -7.79 -9.72
C LEU A 270 -11.65 -8.84 -8.78
N PRO A 271 -11.58 -10.12 -9.20
CA PRO A 271 -11.14 -11.22 -8.31
C PRO A 271 -9.74 -11.06 -7.72
N HIS A 272 -8.85 -10.31 -8.36
CA HIS A 272 -7.48 -10.08 -7.88
C HIS A 272 -7.39 -8.95 -6.83
N PHE A 273 -8.50 -8.28 -6.48
CA PHE A 273 -8.58 -7.37 -5.34
C PHE A 273 -9.11 -8.13 -4.12
N VAL A 274 -8.26 -8.33 -3.13
CA VAL A 274 -8.56 -9.16 -1.96
C VAL A 274 -8.53 -8.31 -0.69
N PHE A 275 -9.64 -8.26 0.02
CA PHE A 275 -9.70 -7.62 1.33
C PHE A 275 -8.98 -8.48 2.37
N VAL A 276 -8.03 -7.87 3.07
CA VAL A 276 -7.21 -8.50 4.11
C VAL A 276 -7.23 -7.68 5.42
N GLY A 277 -8.35 -7.02 5.69
CA GLY A 277 -8.55 -6.25 6.91
C GLY A 277 -8.31 -7.08 8.17
N GLY A 278 -7.85 -6.42 9.23
CA GLY A 278 -7.63 -7.09 10.52
C GLY A 278 -6.32 -7.87 10.67
N LEU A 279 -5.49 -7.99 9.64
CA LEU A 279 -4.20 -8.70 9.71
C LEU A 279 -3.30 -8.22 10.86
N HIS A 280 -3.36 -6.95 11.18
CA HIS A 280 -2.55 -6.31 12.23
C HIS A 280 -3.24 -6.31 13.61
N CYS A 281 -4.48 -6.80 13.70
CA CYS A 281 -5.22 -6.85 14.95
C CYS A 281 -4.59 -7.86 15.90
N LYS A 282 -4.40 -7.43 17.14
CA LYS A 282 -3.89 -8.26 18.23
C LYS A 282 -4.91 -8.24 19.37
N PRO A 283 -4.94 -9.27 20.24
CA PRO A 283 -5.76 -9.23 21.44
C PRO A 283 -5.50 -7.94 22.23
N ALA A 284 -6.56 -7.36 22.77
CA ALA A 284 -6.45 -6.15 23.56
C ALA A 284 -5.50 -6.39 24.77
N LYS A 285 -4.64 -5.45 25.00
CA LYS A 285 -3.80 -5.46 26.22
C LYS A 285 -4.62 -4.90 27.39
N PRO A 286 -4.35 -5.37 28.63
CA PRO A 286 -4.94 -4.75 29.81
C PRO A 286 -4.61 -3.24 29.82
N LEU A 287 -5.59 -2.43 30.21
CA LEU A 287 -5.36 -1.01 30.40
C LEU A 287 -4.35 -0.79 31.56
N PRO A 288 -3.45 0.17 31.44
CA PRO A 288 -2.65 0.58 32.60
C PRO A 288 -3.57 0.97 33.77
N GLU A 289 -3.20 0.61 34.98
CA GLU A 289 -4.02 0.83 36.19
C GLU A 289 -4.53 2.28 36.32
N VAL A 290 -3.69 3.25 36.01
CA VAL A 290 -4.06 4.68 36.04
C VAL A 290 -5.18 5.02 35.04
N LYS A 291 -5.18 4.41 33.86
CA LYS A 291 -6.24 4.61 32.86
C LYS A 291 -7.53 3.89 33.25
N LEU A 292 -7.41 2.74 33.92
CA LEU A 292 -8.57 2.01 34.44
C LEU A 292 -9.30 2.83 35.50
N VAL A 293 -8.55 3.45 36.44
CA VAL A 293 -9.11 4.32 37.48
C VAL A 293 -9.78 5.55 36.84
N LEU A 294 -9.15 6.18 35.86
CA LEU A 294 -9.74 7.33 35.15
C LEU A 294 -11.00 6.91 34.38
N PHE A 295 -10.99 5.77 33.73
CA PHE A 295 -12.16 5.25 33.00
C PHE A 295 -13.31 4.93 33.95
N VAL A 296 -13.03 4.27 35.09
CA VAL A 296 -14.02 3.98 36.11
C VAL A 296 -14.59 5.26 36.72
N LEU A 297 -13.73 6.26 37.01
CA LEU A 297 -14.17 7.58 37.49
C LEU A 297 -15.06 8.28 36.46
N LEU A 298 -14.69 8.29 35.17
CA LEU A 298 -15.51 8.87 34.10
C LEU A 298 -16.85 8.15 33.97
N CYS A 299 -16.89 6.82 34.12
CA CYS A 299 -18.15 6.06 34.12
C CYS A 299 -19.01 6.34 35.34
N ILE A 300 -18.42 6.59 36.50
CA ILE A 300 -19.15 6.96 37.73
C ILE A 300 -19.72 8.37 37.62
N PHE A 301 -18.92 9.32 37.12
CA PHE A 301 -19.37 10.71 36.97
C PHE A 301 -20.36 10.87 35.82
N SER A 302 -20.27 10.08 34.76
CA SER A 302 -21.23 10.06 33.63
C SER A 302 -22.61 9.50 33.99
N ARG A 303 -22.74 8.85 35.15
CA ARG A 303 -24.05 8.35 35.61
C ARG A 303 -24.96 9.43 36.20
N ASN A 304 -24.38 10.61 36.48
CA ASN A 304 -25.15 11.72 37.05
C ASN A 304 -25.51 12.84 36.07
N ASP A 305 -24.91 12.87 34.87
CA ASP A 305 -25.26 13.83 33.85
C ASP A 305 -25.29 13.15 32.50
N SER A 306 -26.34 13.39 31.77
CA SER A 306 -26.69 12.86 30.43
C SER A 306 -25.49 12.66 29.54
N VAL A 307 -25.32 11.47 29.05
CA VAL A 307 -24.29 11.03 28.10
C VAL A 307 -24.18 12.04 26.95
N PHE A 308 -23.12 12.83 26.95
CA PHE A 308 -22.69 13.53 25.75
C PHE A 308 -22.01 12.51 24.84
N PHE A 309 -22.75 11.98 23.89
CA PHE A 309 -22.17 11.45 22.69
C PHE A 309 -21.51 12.62 21.98
N ILE A 310 -20.20 12.56 21.86
CA ILE A 310 -19.49 13.37 20.88
C ILE A 310 -19.86 12.80 19.52
N GLN A 311 -20.96 13.29 18.98
CA GLN A 311 -21.25 13.17 17.57
C GLN A 311 -20.28 14.12 16.88
N LYS A 312 -19.34 13.60 16.14
CA LYS A 312 -18.56 14.40 15.20
C LYS A 312 -19.49 14.76 14.06
N ASP A 313 -19.85 16.04 14.00
CA ASP A 313 -20.30 16.64 12.77
C ASP A 313 -19.17 16.67 11.74
#